data_f60fd3ad647713d35091dbbf21363518
#
_entry.id   f60fd3ad647713d35091dbbf21363518
#
_cell.length_a   1.000
_cell.length_b   1.000
_cell.length_c   1.000
_cell.angle_alpha   90.00
_cell.angle_beta   90.00
_cell.angle_gamma   90.00
#
_symmetry.space_group_name_H-M   'P 1'
#
loop_
_entity.id
_entity.type
_entity.pdbx_description
1 polymer ?
#
loop_
_entity_poly.entity_id
_entity_poly.type
_entity_poly.pdbx_seq_one_letter_code
_entity_poly.pdbx_strand_id
1 'polypeptide(L)'
;INDTYGHPVGDQVIRGLAWLLKGRLRTSDMIGRYGGEEFLVALPDVSPDKAREVIDRIREDFASLPHAHPSGALYATFSAGVACYPDFDTGENLTEAADYALLEAKRRGRNRVVEATPAG
;
A
#
# COMPACT_ATOMS: atom_id res chain seq x y z
N ILE A 1 1.98 -1.84 -11.28
CA ILE A 1 2.71 -1.01 -12.25
C ILE A 1 3.56 -1.94 -13.08
N ASN A 2 3.46 -1.86 -14.34
CA ASN A 2 4.08 -2.84 -15.21
C ASN A 2 4.91 -2.16 -16.31
N ASP A 3 5.62 -2.97 -17.06
CA ASP A 3 6.54 -2.50 -18.08
C ASP A 3 5.84 -2.04 -19.37
N THR A 4 4.53 -2.17 -19.45
CA THR A 4 3.76 -1.81 -20.65
C THR A 4 3.98 -0.35 -21.05
N TYR A 5 4.10 0.54 -20.07
CA TYR A 5 4.23 1.97 -20.28
C TYR A 5 5.65 2.49 -20.11
N GLY A 6 6.58 1.59 -19.73
CA GLY A 6 7.98 1.95 -19.54
C GLY A 6 8.30 2.53 -18.16
N HIS A 7 9.59 2.63 -17.86
CA HIS A 7 10.06 3.08 -16.54
C HIS A 7 9.69 4.53 -16.19
N PRO A 8 9.78 5.51 -17.09
CA PRO A 8 9.42 6.88 -16.71
C PRO A 8 7.97 7.02 -16.26
N VAL A 9 7.05 6.30 -16.90
CA VAL A 9 5.63 6.32 -16.51
C VAL A 9 5.44 5.59 -15.19
N GLY A 10 6.10 4.44 -15.01
CA GLY A 10 6.06 3.71 -13.77
C GLY A 10 6.57 4.52 -12.59
N ASP A 11 7.67 5.24 -12.76
CA ASP A 11 8.22 6.12 -11.74
C ASP A 11 7.25 7.24 -11.39
N GLN A 12 6.59 7.81 -12.37
CA GLN A 12 5.60 8.86 -12.14
C GLN A 12 4.42 8.35 -11.31
N VAL A 13 3.95 7.15 -11.60
CA VAL A 13 2.86 6.52 -10.86
C VAL A 13 3.28 6.27 -9.41
N ILE A 14 4.48 5.76 -9.19
CA ILE A 14 5.01 5.51 -7.85
C ILE A 14 5.14 6.82 -7.06
N ARG A 15 5.61 7.89 -7.70
CA ARG A 15 5.69 9.20 -7.06
C ARG A 15 4.31 9.72 -6.67
N GLY A 16 3.32 9.49 -7.52
CA GLY A 16 1.94 9.86 -7.22
C GLY A 16 1.41 9.15 -5.99
N LEU A 17 1.71 7.86 -5.86
CA LEU A 17 1.34 7.09 -4.68
C LEU A 17 2.04 7.61 -3.43
N ALA A 18 3.33 7.87 -3.50
CA ALA A 18 4.09 8.40 -2.37
C ALA A 18 3.54 9.76 -1.93
N TRP A 19 3.22 10.62 -2.87
CA TRP A 19 2.63 11.92 -2.59
C TRP A 19 1.28 11.79 -1.87
N LEU A 20 0.43 10.88 -2.35
CA LEU A 20 -0.87 10.63 -1.76
C LEU A 20 -0.73 10.10 -0.33
N LEU A 21 0.18 9.15 -0.12
CA LEU A 21 0.46 8.60 1.21
C LEU A 21 0.89 9.69 2.18
N LYS A 22 1.81 10.55 1.76
CA LYS A 22 2.28 11.66 2.60
C LYS A 22 1.15 12.60 2.99
N GLY A 23 0.25 12.89 2.07
CA GLY A 23 -0.85 13.81 2.33
C GLY A 23 -1.97 13.22 3.18
N ARG A 24 -2.04 11.90 3.30
CA ARG A 24 -3.13 11.22 4.02
C ARG A 24 -2.71 10.68 5.38
N LEU A 25 -1.43 10.59 5.64
CA LEU A 25 -0.93 10.01 6.89
C LEU A 25 -0.61 11.11 7.91
N ARG A 26 -0.67 10.73 9.20
CA ARG A 26 -0.37 11.66 10.29
C ARG A 26 1.13 11.89 10.40
N THR A 27 1.52 12.94 11.10
CA THR A 27 2.93 13.23 11.37
C THR A 27 3.64 12.07 12.08
N SER A 28 2.92 11.36 12.93
CA SER A 28 3.47 10.20 13.66
C SER A 28 3.58 8.94 12.81
N ASP A 29 2.97 8.92 11.64
CA ASP A 29 3.05 7.76 10.76
C ASP A 29 4.33 7.81 9.96
N MET A 30 4.86 6.65 9.62
CA MET A 30 6.12 6.53 8.89
C MET A 30 5.92 5.81 7.58
N ILE A 31 6.59 6.30 6.53
CA ILE A 31 6.55 5.69 5.21
C ILE A 31 7.99 5.35 4.81
N GLY A 32 8.18 4.12 4.35
CA GLY A 32 9.45 3.69 3.78
C GLY A 32 9.22 2.97 2.47
N ARG A 33 10.11 3.13 1.52
CA ARG A 33 10.08 2.36 0.29
C ARG A 33 10.82 1.05 0.54
N TYR A 34 10.11 -0.07 0.42
CA TYR A 34 10.64 -1.38 0.75
C TYR A 34 11.37 -2.01 -0.44
N GLY A 35 10.94 -1.72 -1.63
CA GLY A 35 11.55 -2.24 -2.84
C GLY A 35 10.68 -1.88 -4.02
N GLY A 36 11.25 -1.72 -5.22
CA GLY A 36 10.50 -1.46 -6.43
C GLY A 36 9.30 -0.54 -6.23
N GLU A 37 8.13 -1.12 -6.30
CA GLU A 37 6.83 -0.46 -6.16
C GLU A 37 6.18 -0.72 -4.81
N GLU A 38 6.90 -1.29 -3.85
CA GLU A 38 6.38 -1.61 -2.53
C GLU A 38 6.74 -0.56 -1.50
N PHE A 39 5.79 -0.23 -0.64
CA PHE A 39 5.96 0.73 0.45
C PHE A 39 5.66 0.06 1.77
N LEU A 40 6.43 0.43 2.78
CA LEU A 40 6.17 0.04 4.15
C LEU A 40 5.64 1.26 4.90
N VAL A 41 4.51 1.09 5.55
CA VAL A 41 3.86 2.19 6.28
C VAL A 41 3.63 1.73 7.71
N ALA A 42 4.05 2.55 8.67
CA ALA A 42 3.82 2.29 10.08
C ALA A 42 2.79 3.28 10.63
N LEU A 43 1.74 2.75 11.25
CA LEU A 43 0.65 3.52 11.81
C LEU A 43 0.58 3.26 13.32
N PRO A 44 1.35 4.01 14.13
CA PRO A 44 1.32 3.81 15.59
C PRO A 44 -0.05 4.09 16.19
N ASP A 45 -0.39 3.32 17.22
CA ASP A 45 -1.61 3.54 18.02
C ASP A 45 -2.91 3.48 17.23
N VAL A 46 -2.94 2.61 16.23
CA VAL A 46 -4.12 2.42 15.39
C VAL A 46 -4.57 0.96 15.50
N SER A 47 -5.87 0.74 15.66
CA SER A 47 -6.42 -0.61 15.69
C SER A 47 -6.31 -1.26 14.30
N PRO A 48 -6.32 -2.61 14.23
CA PRO A 48 -6.28 -3.30 12.94
C PRO A 48 -7.36 -2.84 11.96
N ASP A 49 -8.58 -2.70 12.43
CA ASP A 49 -9.69 -2.27 11.59
C ASP A 49 -9.48 -0.86 11.06
N LYS A 50 -8.98 0.03 11.91
CA LYS A 50 -8.73 1.41 11.51
C LYS A 50 -7.58 1.49 10.52
N ALA A 51 -6.53 0.72 10.73
CA ALA A 51 -5.40 0.68 9.80
C ALA A 51 -5.85 0.22 8.42
N ARG A 52 -6.62 -0.86 8.35
CA ARG A 52 -7.16 -1.37 7.10
C ARG A 52 -8.05 -0.34 6.42
N GLU A 53 -8.91 0.33 7.19
CA GLU A 53 -9.79 1.37 6.66
C GLU A 53 -9.02 2.54 6.05
N VAL A 54 -7.97 3.02 6.74
CA VAL A 54 -7.14 4.12 6.25
C VAL A 54 -6.46 3.74 4.94
N ILE A 55 -5.84 2.57 4.90
CA ILE A 55 -5.13 2.12 3.70
C ILE A 55 -6.09 1.84 2.55
N ASP A 56 -7.26 1.29 2.85
CA ASP A 56 -8.25 1.01 1.81
C ASP A 56 -8.80 2.31 1.20
N ARG A 57 -8.97 3.34 2.00
CA ARG A 57 -9.39 4.65 1.48
C ARG A 57 -8.32 5.25 0.57
N ILE A 58 -7.06 5.12 0.96
CA ILE A 58 -5.95 5.57 0.11
C ILE A 58 -5.94 4.79 -1.20
N ARG A 59 -6.21 3.48 -1.14
CA ARG A 59 -6.29 2.64 -2.33
C ARG A 59 -7.38 3.12 -3.29
N GLU A 60 -8.55 3.43 -2.77
CA GLU A 60 -9.65 3.94 -3.58
C GLU A 60 -9.31 5.29 -4.22
N ASP A 61 -8.73 6.18 -3.44
CA ASP A 61 -8.35 7.50 -3.94
C ASP A 61 -7.26 7.39 -5.01
N PHE A 62 -6.30 6.50 -4.82
CA PHE A 62 -5.25 6.27 -5.81
C PHE A 62 -5.81 5.73 -7.11
N ALA A 63 -6.76 4.81 -7.04
CA ALA A 63 -7.39 4.23 -8.23
C ALA A 63 -8.11 5.29 -9.07
N SER A 64 -8.53 6.37 -8.45
CA SER A 64 -9.22 7.49 -9.11
C SER A 64 -8.28 8.61 -9.55
N LEU A 65 -7.01 8.52 -9.20
CA LEU A 65 -6.03 9.57 -9.48
C LEU A 65 -5.48 9.41 -10.90
N PRO A 66 -5.68 10.41 -11.76
CA PRO A 66 -5.14 10.33 -13.13
C PRO A 66 -3.63 10.63 -13.12
N HIS A 67 -2.91 9.90 -13.95
CA HIS A 67 -1.48 10.12 -14.20
C HIS A 67 -1.31 10.57 -15.64
N ALA A 68 -0.42 11.53 -15.87
CA ALA A 68 -0.19 12.07 -17.21
C ALA A 68 0.45 11.01 -18.12
N HIS A 69 -0.06 10.90 -19.33
CA HIS A 69 0.46 10.00 -20.35
C HIS A 69 0.19 10.61 -21.74
N PRO A 70 1.06 10.41 -22.72
CA PRO A 70 0.85 10.96 -24.06
C PRO A 70 -0.48 10.62 -24.70
N SER A 71 -1.07 9.47 -24.36
CA SER A 71 -2.39 9.04 -24.88
C SER A 71 -3.55 9.57 -24.09
N GLY A 72 -3.33 10.35 -23.02
CA GLY A 72 -4.36 10.85 -22.13
C GLY A 72 -4.09 10.49 -20.68
N ALA A 73 -5.14 10.34 -19.89
CA ALA A 73 -4.98 9.96 -18.48
C ALA A 73 -4.77 8.46 -18.33
N LEU A 74 -3.82 8.11 -17.47
CA LEU A 74 -3.55 6.73 -17.10
C LEU A 74 -3.95 6.52 -15.63
N TYR A 75 -4.58 5.41 -15.32
CA TYR A 75 -4.98 5.07 -13.95
C TYR A 75 -4.27 3.80 -13.51
N ALA A 76 -3.94 3.75 -12.22
CA ALA A 76 -3.26 2.59 -11.64
C ALA A 76 -3.91 2.21 -10.32
N THR A 77 -3.67 0.98 -9.89
CA THR A 77 -4.16 0.47 -8.61
C THR A 77 -3.00 -0.10 -7.81
N PHE A 78 -3.23 -0.32 -6.52
CA PHE A 78 -2.27 -1.05 -5.72
C PHE A 78 -2.98 -2.08 -4.84
N SER A 79 -2.20 -3.02 -4.36
CA SER A 79 -2.63 -4.00 -3.37
C SER A 79 -1.85 -3.76 -2.08
N ALA A 80 -2.44 -4.10 -0.95
CA ALA A 80 -1.78 -3.89 0.33
C ALA A 80 -2.04 -5.03 1.30
N GLY A 81 -1.07 -5.28 2.16
CA GLY A 81 -1.21 -6.16 3.29
C GLY A 81 -1.03 -5.36 4.57
N VAL A 82 -1.84 -5.64 5.58
CA VAL A 82 -1.83 -4.93 6.85
C VAL A 82 -1.61 -5.92 7.98
N ALA A 83 -0.66 -5.62 8.86
CA ALA A 83 -0.42 -6.39 10.08
C ALA A 83 -0.27 -5.42 11.25
N CYS A 84 -0.74 -5.79 12.41
CA CYS A 84 -0.84 -4.88 13.55
C CYS A 84 -0.27 -5.50 14.83
N TYR A 85 0.28 -4.63 15.68
CA TYR A 85 0.61 -4.95 17.06
C TYR A 85 -0.66 -4.86 17.92
N PRO A 86 -0.89 -5.71 18.91
CA PRO A 86 0.01 -6.75 19.41
C PRO A 86 -0.16 -8.14 18.77
N ASP A 87 -0.97 -8.26 17.74
CA ASP A 87 -1.16 -9.56 17.06
C ASP A 87 0.19 -10.13 16.59
N PHE A 88 1.07 -9.24 16.15
CA PHE A 88 2.43 -9.57 15.76
C PHE A 88 3.36 -8.66 16.57
N ASP A 89 4.21 -9.25 17.39
CA ASP A 89 4.86 -8.54 18.49
C ASP A 89 6.28 -8.04 18.22
N THR A 90 6.82 -8.30 17.04
CA THR A 90 8.14 -7.78 16.65
C THR A 90 8.04 -7.12 15.30
N GLY A 91 8.99 -6.22 14.99
CA GLY A 91 9.04 -5.59 13.68
C GLY A 91 9.22 -6.61 12.57
N GLU A 92 10.01 -7.66 12.81
CA GLU A 92 10.21 -8.74 11.84
C GLU A 92 8.92 -9.51 11.61
N ASN A 93 8.21 -9.88 12.66
CA ASN A 93 6.93 -10.58 12.55
C ASN A 93 5.87 -9.73 11.87
N LEU A 94 5.83 -8.45 12.17
CA LEU A 94 4.91 -7.51 11.53
C LEU A 94 5.16 -7.44 10.02
N THR A 95 6.41 -7.28 9.63
CA THR A 95 6.78 -7.19 8.22
C THR A 95 6.45 -8.47 7.48
N GLU A 96 6.79 -9.61 8.05
CA GLU A 96 6.51 -10.90 7.45
C GLU A 96 5.01 -11.14 7.29
N ALA A 97 4.23 -10.82 8.32
CA ALA A 97 2.78 -10.97 8.26
C ALA A 97 2.15 -10.04 7.21
N ALA A 98 2.63 -8.81 7.12
CA ALA A 98 2.15 -7.86 6.12
C ALA A 98 2.49 -8.33 4.70
N ASP A 99 3.69 -8.88 4.50
CA ASP A 99 4.08 -9.43 3.20
C ASP A 99 3.19 -10.61 2.80
N TYR A 100 2.85 -11.46 3.75
CA TYR A 100 1.95 -12.58 3.51
C TYR A 100 0.56 -12.11 3.12
N ALA A 101 0.05 -11.11 3.82
CA ALA A 101 -1.24 -10.53 3.51
C ALA A 101 -1.23 -9.85 2.14
N LEU A 102 -0.14 -9.19 1.78
CA LEU A 102 0.02 -8.59 0.46
C LEU A 102 -0.01 -9.66 -0.64
N LEU A 103 0.68 -10.76 -0.43
CA LEU A 103 0.65 -11.87 -1.38
C LEU A 103 -0.76 -12.39 -1.57
N GLU A 104 -1.53 -12.49 -0.48
CA GLU A 104 -2.91 -12.91 -0.55
C GLU A 104 -3.78 -11.92 -1.32
N ALA A 105 -3.55 -10.61 -1.12
CA ALA A 105 -4.25 -9.59 -1.89
C ALA A 105 -4.00 -9.75 -3.40
N LYS A 106 -2.76 -10.03 -3.77
CA LYS A 106 -2.40 -10.27 -5.18
C LYS A 106 -3.06 -11.52 -5.72
N ARG A 107 -3.16 -12.58 -4.92
CA ARG A 107 -3.81 -13.82 -5.32
C ARG A 107 -5.31 -13.67 -5.50
N ARG A 108 -5.94 -12.82 -4.70
CA ARG A 108 -7.39 -12.60 -4.76
C ARG A 108 -7.82 -11.67 -5.89
N GLY A 109 -6.89 -11.17 -6.69
CA GLY A 109 -7.22 -10.34 -7.84
C GLY A 109 -6.66 -8.94 -7.78
N ARG A 110 -5.78 -8.64 -6.84
CA ARG A 110 -5.14 -7.33 -6.71
C ARG A 110 -6.13 -6.21 -6.36
N ASN A 111 -5.70 -4.99 -6.32
CA ASN A 111 -6.53 -3.81 -6.04
C ASN A 111 -7.40 -4.00 -4.80
N ARG A 112 -6.76 -4.37 -3.70
CA ARG A 112 -7.44 -4.60 -2.43
C ARG A 112 -6.47 -4.59 -1.27
N VAL A 113 -7.03 -4.46 -0.07
CA VAL A 113 -6.28 -4.52 1.17
C VAL A 113 -6.66 -5.79 1.90
N VAL A 114 -5.66 -6.57 2.32
CA VAL A 114 -5.89 -7.78 3.11
C VAL A 114 -5.22 -7.58 4.46
N GLU A 115 -5.95 -7.88 5.51
CA GLU A 115 -5.47 -7.81 6.88
C GLU A 115 -4.91 -9.17 7.29
N ALA A 116 -3.70 -9.17 7.83
CA ALA A 116 -3.09 -10.38 8.36
C ALA A 116 -3.79 -10.77 9.67
N THR A 117 -4.10 -12.05 9.80
CA THR A 117 -4.70 -12.58 11.03
C THR A 117 -3.68 -13.47 11.71
N PRO A 118 -3.59 -13.41 13.06
CA PRO A 118 -2.67 -14.28 13.76
C PRO A 118 -3.07 -15.74 13.60
N ALA A 119 -2.06 -16.61 13.52
CA ALA A 119 -2.29 -18.05 13.49
C ALA A 119 -2.83 -18.48 14.85
N GLY A 120 -3.98 -19.11 14.82
CA GLY A 120 -4.54 -19.41 16.06
C GLY A 120 -5.32 -20.33 16.49
#